data_ee04f7461cea076e0c87bc58d0aab14f
#
_entry.id   ee04f7461cea076e0c87bc58d0aab14f
#
_cell.length_a   1.000
_cell.length_b   1.000
_cell.length_c   1.000
_cell.angle_alpha   90.00
_cell.angle_beta   90.00
_cell.angle_gamma   90.00
#
_symmetry.space_group_name_H-M   'P 1'
#
loop_
_entity.id
_entity.type
_entity.pdbx_description
1 polymer ?
#
loop_
_entity_poly.entity_id
_entity_poly.type
_entity_poly.pdbx_seq_one_letter_code
_entity_poly.pdbx_strand_id
1 'polypeptide(L)'
;VTLKSGKTNIGYGLEDKFAFTDEAKPMTMDEFKKKLEDYTPEKVEALGGVPAKEIRYLASLYGDPKKKIVSYWCMGFNQHSRGTWVNNLIYNVHLLVGKISQPGNGPFSLTGQPSARGTVREVGTLAHRLPHGEVTNPKDREMAAKIWKVPV
;
A
#
# COMPACT_ATOMS: atom_id res chain seq x y z
N VAL A 1 -8.06 -3.67 -10.84
CA VAL A 1 -9.20 -3.33 -11.68
C VAL A 1 -8.78 -2.30 -12.73
N THR A 2 -9.06 -2.55 -13.98
CA THR A 2 -8.75 -1.65 -15.08
C THR A 2 -10.03 -0.94 -15.51
N LEU A 3 -10.00 0.40 -15.57
CA LEU A 3 -11.11 1.16 -16.10
C LEU A 3 -11.15 1.07 -17.64
N LYS A 4 -12.31 0.78 -18.20
CA LYS A 4 -12.48 0.66 -19.65
C LYS A 4 -12.22 1.95 -20.42
N SER A 5 -12.49 3.10 -19.81
CA SER A 5 -12.35 4.42 -20.42
C SER A 5 -10.99 5.06 -20.21
N GLY A 6 -10.26 4.61 -19.24
CA GLY A 6 -8.92 5.07 -18.94
C GLY A 6 -8.02 3.85 -18.83
N LYS A 7 -6.89 3.89 -19.38
CA LYS A 7 -5.86 2.85 -19.27
C LYS A 7 -5.29 2.74 -17.84
N THR A 8 -6.10 3.05 -16.84
CA THR A 8 -5.68 3.14 -15.45
C THR A 8 -6.14 1.89 -14.70
N ASN A 9 -5.22 1.17 -14.13
CA ASN A 9 -5.51 0.09 -13.21
C ASN A 9 -5.77 0.65 -11.82
N ILE A 10 -6.94 0.41 -11.29
CA ILE A 10 -7.20 0.59 -9.87
C ILE A 10 -6.80 -0.73 -9.23
N GLY A 11 -5.79 -0.72 -8.37
CA GLY A 11 -5.19 -1.91 -7.77
C GLY A 11 -6.10 -2.74 -6.87
N TYR A 12 -7.39 -2.53 -6.95
CA TYR A 12 -8.37 -3.21 -6.14
C TYR A 12 -8.62 -4.65 -6.63
N GLY A 13 -8.55 -5.59 -5.73
CA GLY A 13 -8.81 -7.00 -6.02
C GLY A 13 -7.68 -7.75 -6.71
N LEU A 14 -6.58 -7.07 -6.99
CA LEU A 14 -5.42 -7.73 -7.59
C LEU A 14 -4.67 -8.59 -6.58
N GLU A 15 -4.72 -8.24 -5.31
CA GLU A 15 -4.04 -8.97 -4.24
C GLU A 15 -4.62 -10.35 -4.02
N ASP A 16 -5.93 -10.51 -4.16
CA ASP A 16 -6.59 -11.80 -3.98
C ASP A 16 -6.23 -12.81 -5.09
N LYS A 17 -5.71 -12.30 -6.20
CA LYS A 17 -5.40 -13.10 -7.39
C LYS A 17 -3.95 -12.96 -7.84
N PHE A 18 -3.08 -12.52 -6.96
CA PHE A 18 -1.70 -12.22 -7.34
C PHE A 18 -1.62 -11.33 -8.58
N ALA A 19 -2.44 -10.32 -8.59
CA ALA A 19 -2.33 -9.06 -9.30
C ALA A 19 -2.21 -9.08 -10.81
N PHE A 20 -1.78 -10.10 -11.42
CA PHE A 20 -1.43 -10.17 -12.84
C PHE A 20 -2.08 -11.36 -13.52
N THR A 21 -3.22 -11.79 -12.99
CA THR A 21 -3.99 -12.84 -13.63
C THR A 21 -4.92 -12.25 -14.68
N ASP A 22 -5.18 -13.01 -15.71
CA ASP A 22 -6.14 -12.68 -16.77
C ASP A 22 -7.58 -12.46 -16.27
N GLU A 23 -7.81 -12.65 -14.98
CA GLU A 23 -9.11 -12.46 -14.33
C GLU A 23 -9.40 -11.01 -13.90
N ALA A 24 -8.44 -10.11 -14.00
CA ALA A 24 -8.67 -8.68 -13.75
C ALA A 24 -9.59 -8.12 -14.84
N LYS A 25 -10.86 -7.96 -14.51
CA LYS A 25 -11.86 -7.47 -15.47
C LYS A 25 -11.90 -5.94 -15.48
N PRO A 26 -11.82 -5.31 -16.65
CA PRO A 26 -12.05 -3.87 -16.78
C PRO A 26 -13.47 -3.53 -16.35
N MET A 27 -13.64 -2.39 -15.67
CA MET A 27 -14.96 -1.85 -15.34
C MET A 27 -15.07 -0.40 -15.72
N THR A 28 -16.30 0.06 -15.90
CA THR A 28 -16.60 1.47 -16.12
C THR A 28 -16.57 2.24 -14.80
N MET A 29 -16.50 3.56 -14.88
CA MET A 29 -16.59 4.41 -13.69
C MET A 29 -17.93 4.25 -12.96
N ASP A 30 -19.02 4.02 -13.68
CA ASP A 30 -20.35 3.85 -13.07
C ASP A 30 -20.46 2.49 -12.35
N GLU A 31 -19.91 1.42 -12.92
CA GLU A 31 -19.79 0.14 -12.24
C GLU A 31 -18.94 0.25 -10.97
N PHE A 32 -17.87 1.06 -11.01
CA PHE A 32 -17.04 1.33 -9.83
C PHE A 32 -17.80 2.10 -8.75
N LYS A 33 -18.50 3.18 -9.12
CA LYS A 33 -19.36 3.94 -8.19
C LYS A 33 -20.40 3.04 -7.53
N LYS A 34 -21.07 2.19 -8.31
CA LYS A 34 -22.05 1.24 -7.78
C LYS A 34 -21.46 0.30 -6.74
N LYS A 35 -20.23 -0.15 -6.92
CA LYS A 35 -19.53 -0.98 -5.91
C LYS A 35 -19.20 -0.22 -4.63
N LEU A 36 -19.12 1.11 -4.69
CA LEU A 36 -18.83 1.95 -3.55
C LEU A 36 -20.09 2.42 -2.79
N GLU A 37 -21.30 2.16 -3.31
CA GLU A 37 -22.57 2.59 -2.67
C GLU A 37 -22.71 2.09 -1.23
N ASP A 38 -22.16 0.91 -0.93
CA ASP A 38 -22.15 0.35 0.42
C ASP A 38 -21.18 1.03 1.39
N TYR A 39 -20.28 1.88 0.90
CA TYR A 39 -19.22 2.52 1.67
C TYR A 39 -19.52 4.01 1.89
N THR A 40 -20.71 4.32 2.39
CA THR A 40 -21.08 5.72 2.66
C THR A 40 -20.29 6.28 3.86
N PRO A 41 -20.05 7.60 3.91
CA PRO A 41 -19.40 8.23 5.06
C PRO A 41 -20.12 7.95 6.39
N GLU A 42 -21.45 7.84 6.39
CA GLU A 42 -22.25 7.51 7.57
C GLU A 42 -22.00 6.08 8.06
N LYS A 43 -21.88 5.14 7.13
CA LYS A 43 -21.54 3.75 7.47
C LYS A 43 -20.12 3.66 8.01
N VAL A 44 -19.18 4.40 7.44
CA VAL A 44 -17.80 4.47 7.93
C VAL A 44 -17.74 5.12 9.31
N GLU A 45 -18.55 6.16 9.59
CA GLU A 45 -18.68 6.75 10.93
C GLU A 45 -19.15 5.70 11.95
N ALA A 46 -20.20 4.96 11.61
CA ALA A 46 -20.75 3.92 12.49
C ALA A 46 -19.75 2.80 12.79
N LEU A 47 -18.89 2.44 11.85
CA LEU A 47 -17.92 1.35 12.00
C LEU A 47 -16.58 1.81 12.60
N GLY A 48 -16.11 2.98 12.23
CA GLY A 48 -14.76 3.47 12.52
C GLY A 48 -14.72 4.67 13.48
N GLY A 49 -15.87 5.28 13.80
CA GLY A 49 -15.96 6.41 14.72
C GLY A 49 -15.47 7.75 14.16
N VAL A 50 -15.08 7.81 12.89
CA VAL A 50 -14.71 9.07 12.24
C VAL A 50 -15.95 9.76 11.73
N PRO A 51 -16.26 11.01 12.15
CA PRO A 51 -17.47 11.68 11.74
C PRO A 51 -17.60 11.82 10.21
N ALA A 52 -18.78 11.55 9.67
CA ALA A 52 -19.04 11.61 8.23
C ALA A 52 -18.70 12.99 7.62
N LYS A 53 -18.87 14.07 8.39
CA LYS A 53 -18.48 15.43 7.98
C LYS A 53 -16.97 15.55 7.75
N GLU A 54 -16.15 14.93 8.59
CA GLU A 54 -14.69 14.95 8.46
C GLU A 54 -14.23 14.15 7.23
N ILE A 55 -14.88 13.02 6.97
CA ILE A 55 -14.63 12.23 5.76
C ILE A 55 -14.94 13.04 4.51
N ARG A 56 -16.09 13.75 4.50
CA ARG A 56 -16.45 14.62 3.37
C ARG A 56 -15.51 15.81 3.22
N TYR A 57 -15.09 16.39 4.34
CA TYR A 57 -14.10 17.47 4.31
C TYR A 57 -12.77 16.99 3.71
N LEU A 58 -12.27 15.85 4.17
CA LEU A 58 -11.06 15.26 3.61
C LEU A 58 -11.22 14.97 2.11
N ALA A 59 -12.34 14.39 1.70
CA ALA A 59 -12.63 14.14 0.29
C ALA A 59 -12.64 15.45 -0.54
N SER A 60 -13.17 16.55 0.01
CA SER A 60 -13.15 17.85 -0.65
C SER A 60 -11.74 18.41 -0.85
N LEU A 61 -10.83 18.15 0.09
CA LEU A 61 -9.41 18.53 -0.06
C LEU A 61 -8.74 17.73 -1.19
N TYR A 62 -8.97 16.43 -1.23
CA TYR A 62 -8.43 15.59 -2.30
C TYR A 62 -9.01 15.96 -3.67
N GLY A 63 -10.30 16.28 -3.74
CA GLY A 63 -11.00 16.65 -4.98
C GLY A 63 -10.69 18.06 -5.49
N ASP A 64 -10.15 18.96 -4.66
CA ASP A 64 -9.84 20.33 -5.08
C ASP A 64 -8.62 20.38 -6.01
N PRO A 65 -8.78 20.73 -7.28
CA PRO A 65 -7.68 20.75 -8.24
C PRO A 65 -6.58 21.79 -7.93
N LYS A 66 -6.91 22.80 -7.12
CA LYS A 66 -5.99 23.86 -6.72
C LYS A 66 -5.08 23.45 -5.56
N LYS A 67 -5.44 22.42 -4.83
CA LYS A 67 -4.67 21.94 -3.68
C LYS A 67 -3.71 20.84 -4.07
N LYS A 68 -2.54 20.89 -3.49
CA LYS A 68 -1.57 19.80 -3.54
C LYS A 68 -1.73 18.95 -2.29
N ILE A 69 -1.71 17.64 -2.46
CA ILE A 69 -1.94 16.68 -1.39
C ILE A 69 -0.79 15.68 -1.31
N VAL A 70 -0.24 15.57 -0.13
CA VAL A 70 0.74 14.53 0.22
C VAL A 70 0.15 13.71 1.36
N SER A 71 0.07 12.40 1.17
CA SER A 71 -0.37 11.47 2.20
C SER A 71 0.84 10.75 2.79
N TYR A 72 0.99 10.82 4.10
CA TYR A 72 2.00 10.11 4.84
C TYR A 72 1.38 9.05 5.73
N TRP A 73 1.93 7.84 5.72
CA TRP A 73 1.54 6.78 6.66
C TRP A 73 2.74 5.91 7.00
N CYS A 74 2.57 5.02 7.97
CA CYS A 74 3.61 4.12 8.41
C CYS A 74 2.99 2.79 8.88
N MET A 75 3.50 2.24 9.95
CA MET A 75 3.17 0.90 10.44
C MET A 75 1.70 0.73 10.88
N GLY A 76 1.00 1.83 11.17
CA GLY A 76 -0.44 1.80 11.43
C GLY A 76 -1.25 1.18 10.27
N PHE A 77 -0.78 1.30 9.04
CA PHE A 77 -1.35 0.60 7.88
C PHE A 77 -0.53 -0.62 7.48
N ASN A 78 0.80 -0.50 7.46
CA ASN A 78 1.68 -1.52 6.90
C ASN A 78 1.66 -2.83 7.70
N GLN A 79 1.50 -2.75 9.03
CA GLN A 79 1.57 -3.91 9.92
C GLN A 79 0.19 -4.46 10.30
N HIS A 80 -0.75 -4.39 9.39
CA HIS A 80 -2.06 -5.04 9.51
C HIS A 80 -2.13 -6.30 8.64
N SER A 81 -3.04 -7.22 8.99
CA SER A 81 -3.28 -8.43 8.21
C SER A 81 -3.69 -8.12 6.75
N ARG A 82 -4.28 -6.97 6.50
CA ARG A 82 -4.62 -6.45 5.17
C ARG A 82 -3.84 -5.18 4.82
N GLY A 83 -2.61 -5.06 5.29
CA GLY A 83 -1.78 -3.87 5.10
C GLY A 83 -1.55 -3.52 3.64
N THR A 84 -1.32 -4.50 2.77
CA THR A 84 -1.18 -4.29 1.32
C THR A 84 -2.44 -3.66 0.72
N TRP A 85 -3.61 -4.14 1.10
CA TRP A 85 -4.88 -3.58 0.64
C TRP A 85 -5.05 -2.12 1.03
N VAL A 86 -4.79 -1.81 2.29
CA VAL A 86 -4.93 -0.43 2.80
C VAL A 86 -3.95 0.50 2.09
N ASN A 87 -2.71 0.06 1.86
CA ASN A 87 -1.73 0.81 1.07
C ASN A 87 -2.26 1.09 -0.35
N ASN A 88 -2.79 0.07 -1.01
CA ASN A 88 -3.35 0.23 -2.36
C ASN A 88 -4.56 1.18 -2.39
N LEU A 89 -5.38 1.22 -1.35
CA LEU A 89 -6.48 2.18 -1.27
C LEU A 89 -5.98 3.63 -1.24
N ILE A 90 -4.89 3.91 -0.54
CA ILE A 90 -4.28 5.25 -0.52
C ILE A 90 -3.76 5.60 -1.93
N TYR A 91 -3.04 4.70 -2.58
CA TYR A 91 -2.57 4.89 -3.95
C TYR A 91 -3.75 5.12 -4.91
N ASN A 92 -4.82 4.34 -4.77
CA ASN A 92 -6.00 4.45 -5.62
C ASN A 92 -6.69 5.82 -5.47
N VAL A 93 -6.77 6.38 -4.27
CA VAL A 93 -7.31 7.73 -4.06
C VAL A 93 -6.46 8.76 -4.80
N HIS A 94 -5.13 8.71 -4.68
CA HIS A 94 -4.24 9.63 -5.39
C HIS A 94 -4.34 9.48 -6.91
N LEU A 95 -4.43 8.25 -7.42
CA LEU A 95 -4.62 7.96 -8.83
C LEU A 95 -5.96 8.49 -9.35
N LEU A 96 -7.04 8.27 -8.57
CA LEU A 96 -8.39 8.70 -8.95
C LEU A 96 -8.50 10.22 -9.13
N VAL A 97 -7.84 10.99 -8.26
CA VAL A 97 -7.86 12.46 -8.32
C VAL A 97 -6.68 13.06 -9.10
N GLY A 98 -5.82 12.23 -9.69
CA GLY A 98 -4.66 12.67 -10.49
C GLY A 98 -3.55 13.33 -9.68
N LYS A 99 -3.50 13.12 -8.36
CA LYS A 99 -2.51 13.75 -7.47
C LYS A 99 -1.34 12.82 -7.18
N ILE A 100 -0.68 12.37 -8.24
CA ILE A 100 0.48 11.51 -8.18
C ILE A 100 1.50 11.94 -9.24
N SER A 101 2.79 11.70 -8.97
CA SER A 101 3.89 12.03 -9.88
C SER A 101 3.96 13.50 -10.29
N GLN A 102 3.49 14.39 -9.44
CA GLN A 102 3.56 15.84 -9.62
C GLN A 102 4.21 16.48 -8.39
N PRO A 103 4.99 17.55 -8.55
CA PRO A 103 5.59 18.24 -7.41
C PRO A 103 4.56 18.70 -6.38
N GLY A 104 4.72 18.23 -5.14
CA GLY A 104 3.80 18.50 -4.02
C GLY A 104 2.58 17.61 -3.94
N ASN A 105 2.49 16.56 -4.76
CA ASN A 105 1.45 15.52 -4.70
C ASN A 105 2.08 14.14 -4.54
N GLY A 106 1.45 13.28 -3.77
CA GLY A 106 1.80 11.87 -3.75
C GLY A 106 1.53 11.14 -2.45
N PRO A 107 1.42 9.82 -2.54
CA PRO A 107 1.34 8.91 -1.40
C PRO A 107 2.74 8.44 -0.99
N PHE A 108 3.07 8.53 0.30
CA PHE A 108 4.37 8.13 0.82
C PHE A 108 4.24 7.28 2.09
N SER A 109 4.64 6.03 1.98
CA SER A 109 4.84 5.18 3.15
C SER A 109 6.17 5.54 3.80
N LEU A 110 6.13 6.06 5.00
CA LEU A 110 7.32 6.42 5.75
C LEU A 110 7.88 5.18 6.45
N THR A 111 9.13 4.87 6.19
CA THR A 111 9.85 3.86 6.94
C THR A 111 10.22 4.46 8.29
N GLY A 112 9.62 3.94 9.38
CA GLY A 112 9.65 4.61 10.69
C GLY A 112 11.00 4.55 11.42
N GLN A 113 11.85 3.60 11.09
CA GLN A 113 13.12 3.39 11.80
C GLN A 113 14.31 3.81 10.95
N PRO A 114 15.31 4.45 11.54
CA PRO A 114 16.55 4.75 10.85
C PRO A 114 17.17 3.47 10.26
N SER A 115 17.62 3.55 9.02
CA SER A 115 18.29 2.43 8.32
C SER A 115 17.47 1.15 8.17
N ALA A 116 16.15 1.21 8.28
CA ALA A 116 15.29 0.02 8.12
C ALA A 116 15.47 -0.67 6.76
N ARG A 117 15.83 0.06 5.71
CA ARG A 117 16.14 -0.48 4.38
C ARG A 117 17.58 -0.97 4.24
N GLY A 118 18.51 -0.39 4.94
CA GLY A 118 19.91 -0.75 4.90
C GLY A 118 20.25 -1.73 6.02
N THR A 119 20.57 -1.20 7.19
CA THR A 119 21.10 -1.98 8.32
C THR A 119 20.16 -3.10 8.77
N VAL A 120 18.86 -2.80 8.94
CA VAL A 120 17.88 -3.78 9.43
C VAL A 120 17.71 -4.93 8.44
N ARG A 121 17.67 -4.64 7.16
CA ARG A 121 17.51 -5.65 6.12
C ARG A 121 18.79 -6.45 5.91
N GLU A 122 19.93 -5.80 5.90
CA GLU A 122 21.21 -6.44 5.63
C GLU A 122 21.74 -7.29 6.80
N VAL A 123 21.39 -6.97 8.03
CA VAL A 123 21.74 -7.80 9.20
C VAL A 123 20.82 -9.00 9.44
N GLY A 124 19.83 -9.22 8.57
CA GLY A 124 19.00 -10.42 8.63
C GLY A 124 17.79 -10.36 9.57
N THR A 125 17.23 -9.20 9.79
CA THR A 125 16.00 -9.07 10.60
C THR A 125 14.74 -9.59 9.91
N LEU A 126 14.78 -9.82 8.60
CA LEU A 126 13.73 -10.52 7.88
C LEU A 126 13.99 -12.02 7.93
N ALA A 127 12.95 -12.80 8.22
CA ALA A 127 13.03 -14.24 8.47
C ALA A 127 13.72 -15.06 7.36
N HIS A 128 13.74 -14.55 6.13
CA HIS A 128 14.37 -15.19 4.99
C HIS A 128 15.77 -14.67 4.65
N ARG A 129 16.27 -13.69 5.42
CA ARG A 129 17.56 -13.04 5.17
C ARG A 129 18.61 -13.41 6.21
N LEU A 130 19.82 -13.63 5.73
CA LEU A 130 21.06 -13.60 6.50
C LEU A 130 21.83 -12.31 6.16
N PRO A 131 22.82 -11.91 6.94
CA PRO A 131 23.72 -10.82 6.56
C PRO A 131 24.30 -11.08 5.18
N HIS A 132 23.97 -10.21 4.22
CA HIS A 132 24.38 -10.32 2.81
C HIS A 132 23.99 -11.64 2.10
N GLY A 133 23.01 -12.37 2.62
CA GLY A 133 22.64 -13.67 2.06
C GLY A 133 21.20 -14.08 2.34
N GLU A 134 20.87 -15.30 1.96
CA GLU A 134 19.54 -15.88 2.11
C GLU A 134 19.56 -17.18 2.91
N VAL A 135 18.57 -17.38 3.76
CA VAL A 135 18.44 -18.60 4.59
C VAL A 135 18.29 -19.87 3.73
N THR A 136 17.69 -19.74 2.56
CA THR A 136 17.48 -20.85 1.63
C THR A 136 18.75 -21.29 0.93
N ASN A 137 19.79 -20.45 0.87
CA ASN A 137 21.05 -20.78 0.22
C ASN A 137 22.03 -21.46 1.21
N PRO A 138 22.44 -22.72 0.98
CA PRO A 138 23.38 -23.42 1.87
C PRO A 138 24.71 -22.70 2.09
N LYS A 139 25.28 -22.11 1.04
CA LYS A 139 26.56 -21.38 1.13
C LYS A 139 26.47 -20.15 2.02
N ASP A 140 25.34 -19.45 1.96
CA ASP A 140 25.12 -18.27 2.79
C ASP A 140 24.93 -18.67 4.26
N ARG A 141 24.27 -19.80 4.52
CA ARG A 141 24.17 -20.37 5.88
C ARG A 141 25.54 -20.75 6.44
N GLU A 142 26.36 -21.44 5.65
CA GLU A 142 27.71 -21.80 6.08
C GLU A 142 28.55 -20.56 6.39
N MET A 143 28.46 -19.53 5.54
CA MET A 143 29.17 -18.28 5.77
C MET A 143 28.67 -17.59 7.05
N ALA A 144 27.38 -17.50 7.25
CA ALA A 144 26.80 -16.91 8.45
C ALA A 144 27.16 -17.70 9.71
N ALA A 145 27.09 -19.03 9.66
CA ALA A 145 27.49 -19.90 10.76
C ALA A 145 28.95 -19.70 11.15
N LYS A 146 29.85 -19.58 10.15
CA LYS A 146 31.26 -19.27 10.38
C LYS A 146 31.48 -17.92 11.06
N ILE A 147 30.75 -16.88 10.62
CA ILE A 147 30.83 -15.54 11.21
C ILE A 147 30.30 -15.54 12.65
N TRP A 148 29.15 -16.17 12.88
CA TRP A 148 28.50 -16.21 14.18
C TRP A 148 29.03 -17.30 15.11
N LYS A 149 29.94 -18.16 14.61
CA LYS A 149 30.49 -19.30 15.34
C LYS A 149 29.41 -20.24 15.93
N VAL A 150 28.43 -20.56 15.11
CA VAL A 150 27.33 -21.46 15.44
C VAL A 150 27.28 -22.63 14.45
N PRO A 151 26.67 -23.77 14.81
CA PRO A 151 26.42 -24.85 13.85
C PRO A 151 25.58 -24.38 12.66
N VAL A 152 25.74 -25.01 11.49
CA VAL A 152 24.94 -24.73 10.29
C VAL A 152 23.55 -25.30 10.44
#